data_3e7da381c7e154eccd4c9d354af02a46
#
_entry.id   3e7da381c7e154eccd4c9d354af02a46
#
_cell.length_a   1.000
_cell.length_b   1.000
_cell.length_c   1.000
_cell.angle_alpha   90.00
_cell.angle_beta   90.00
_cell.angle_gamma   90.00
#
_symmetry.space_group_name_H-M   'P 1'
#
loop_
_entity.id
_entity.type
_entity.pdbx_description
1 polymer ?
#
loop_
_entity_poly.entity_id
_entity_poly.type
_entity_poly.pdbx_seq_one_letter_code
_entity_poly.pdbx_strand_id
1 'polypeptide(L)'
;MFFFNAALYGVSFLIYRFGVSDPAGEAEAVAGPHVNLNRYIELIRSSHVWLLAPTWIAINAAIGVWLSQSVFQLAKGNPKFPEQLLMGGFTANQITVGALVIAGVFGAGLIYWGNRFKTYRRTTIIGYGVIGGAVLVVAGIVVNHLALSLPLIGLVAGLFAAGGLFLLAGATPAALGLLADMSERFPSDRGAIMGLYSVFLALGQIIGSLIGGVAADWLGIDGMFIATLVLLGIALVPLAQLRAQEHQLGQGPGDALAGGPAA
;
A
#
# COMPACT_ATOMS: atom_id res chain seq x y z
N MET A 1 -4.87 -4.16 25.24
CA MET A 1 -4.88 -4.29 23.78
C MET A 1 -5.00 -5.74 23.28
N PHE A 2 -4.28 -6.72 23.84
CA PHE A 2 -4.36 -8.13 23.41
C PHE A 2 -5.78 -8.70 23.44
N PHE A 3 -6.52 -8.51 24.53
CA PHE A 3 -7.90 -9.02 24.68
C PHE A 3 -8.88 -8.36 23.72
N PHE A 4 -8.69 -7.09 23.36
CA PHE A 4 -9.51 -6.39 22.38
C PHE A 4 -9.31 -6.98 20.98
N ASN A 5 -8.06 -7.20 20.57
CA ASN A 5 -7.76 -7.86 19.29
C ASN A 5 -8.31 -9.31 19.25
N ALA A 6 -8.13 -10.06 20.33
CA ALA A 6 -8.68 -11.40 20.42
C ALA A 6 -10.22 -11.41 20.30
N ALA A 7 -10.90 -10.44 20.92
CA ALA A 7 -12.35 -10.27 20.81
C ALA A 7 -12.75 -9.92 19.35
N LEU A 8 -12.04 -9.02 18.68
CA LEU A 8 -12.29 -8.68 17.27
C LEU A 8 -12.12 -9.88 16.34
N TYR A 9 -11.06 -10.67 16.53
CA TYR A 9 -10.88 -11.92 15.76
C TYR A 9 -11.98 -12.93 16.07
N GLY A 10 -12.40 -13.04 17.34
CA GLY A 10 -13.53 -13.90 17.73
C GLY A 10 -14.83 -13.49 17.07
N VAL A 11 -15.15 -12.20 17.07
CA VAL A 11 -16.35 -11.65 16.39
C VAL A 11 -16.26 -11.87 14.89
N SER A 12 -15.13 -11.60 14.28
CA SER A 12 -14.91 -11.84 12.85
C SER A 12 -15.08 -13.32 12.48
N PHE A 13 -14.54 -14.22 13.30
CA PHE A 13 -14.73 -15.67 13.13
C PHE A 13 -16.20 -16.08 13.25
N LEU A 14 -16.92 -15.55 14.23
CA LEU A 14 -18.36 -15.85 14.41
C LEU A 14 -19.19 -15.33 13.24
N ILE A 15 -18.93 -14.12 12.76
CA ILE A 15 -19.59 -13.56 11.57
C ILE A 15 -19.32 -14.46 10.36
N TYR A 16 -18.06 -14.85 10.14
CA TYR A 16 -17.70 -15.70 9.02
C TYR A 16 -18.34 -17.10 9.13
N ARG A 17 -18.33 -17.69 10.34
CA ARG A 17 -18.83 -19.06 10.57
C ARG A 17 -20.35 -19.17 10.51
N PHE A 18 -21.08 -18.12 10.93
CA PHE A 18 -22.53 -18.16 11.09
C PHE A 18 -23.28 -17.16 10.21
N GLY A 19 -22.63 -16.11 9.73
CA GLY A 19 -23.26 -15.05 8.94
C GLY A 19 -23.01 -15.16 7.44
N VAL A 20 -22.02 -15.96 7.02
CA VAL A 20 -21.75 -16.20 5.60
C VAL A 20 -22.33 -17.57 5.25
N SER A 21 -23.44 -17.59 4.53
CA SER A 21 -23.93 -18.82 3.90
C SER A 21 -22.98 -19.12 2.74
N ASP A 22 -22.21 -20.18 2.89
CA ASP A 22 -21.43 -20.69 1.77
C ASP A 22 -22.45 -21.32 0.79
N PRO A 23 -22.54 -20.88 -0.46
CA PRO A 23 -23.33 -21.57 -1.48
C PRO A 23 -22.63 -22.87 -1.89
N ALA A 24 -22.04 -23.57 -0.93
CA ALA A 24 -21.27 -24.79 -1.10
C ALA A 24 -22.16 -26.00 -1.42
N GLY A 25 -23.17 -25.83 -2.27
CA GLY A 25 -23.91 -26.94 -2.84
C GLY A 25 -23.39 -27.38 -4.21
N GLU A 26 -22.54 -26.62 -4.87
CA GLU A 26 -22.12 -26.91 -6.26
C GLU A 26 -20.62 -26.83 -6.54
N ALA A 27 -19.80 -26.46 -5.57
CA ALA A 27 -18.39 -26.76 -5.69
C ALA A 27 -18.21 -28.24 -5.35
N GLU A 28 -18.45 -29.13 -6.31
CA GLU A 28 -17.71 -30.39 -6.32
C GLU A 28 -16.31 -30.07 -5.86
N ALA A 29 -15.88 -30.73 -4.80
CA ALA A 29 -14.50 -30.67 -4.34
C ALA A 29 -13.63 -31.17 -5.49
N VAL A 30 -13.36 -30.28 -6.43
CA VAL A 30 -12.23 -30.39 -7.31
C VAL A 30 -11.06 -30.45 -6.34
N ALA A 31 -10.61 -31.68 -6.06
CA ALA A 31 -9.43 -31.97 -5.27
C ALA A 31 -8.39 -30.93 -5.73
N GLY A 32 -8.15 -29.93 -4.90
CA GLY A 32 -7.39 -28.77 -5.31
C GLY A 32 -6.08 -29.28 -5.87
N PRO A 33 -5.64 -28.88 -7.05
CA PRO A 33 -4.40 -29.34 -7.60
C PRO A 33 -3.35 -29.13 -6.52
N HIS A 34 -2.63 -30.19 -6.18
CA HIS A 34 -1.50 -30.10 -5.25
C HIS A 34 -0.75 -28.82 -5.51
N VAL A 35 -0.58 -27.98 -4.49
CA VAL A 35 0.06 -26.66 -4.60
C VAL A 35 1.44 -26.88 -5.22
N ASN A 36 1.52 -26.77 -6.54
CA ASN A 36 2.76 -26.95 -7.25
C ASN A 36 3.39 -25.57 -7.41
N LEU A 37 4.49 -25.33 -6.74
CA LEU A 37 5.22 -24.05 -6.78
C LEU A 37 5.48 -23.60 -8.23
N ASN A 38 5.73 -24.56 -9.13
CA ASN A 38 5.92 -24.29 -10.55
C ASN A 38 4.68 -23.67 -11.21
N ARG A 39 3.47 -24.08 -10.81
CA ARG A 39 2.22 -23.49 -11.30
C ARG A 39 2.05 -22.03 -10.87
N TYR A 40 2.44 -21.70 -9.63
CA TYR A 40 2.43 -20.30 -9.16
C TYR A 40 3.42 -19.43 -9.93
N ILE A 41 4.62 -19.94 -10.22
CA ILE A 41 5.63 -19.25 -11.02
C ILE A 41 5.11 -19.03 -12.45
N GLU A 42 4.47 -20.01 -13.03
CA GLU A 42 3.88 -19.93 -14.36
C GLU A 42 2.73 -18.93 -14.40
N LEU A 43 1.84 -18.92 -13.39
CA LEU A 43 0.77 -17.92 -13.24
C LEU A 43 1.31 -16.50 -13.10
N ILE A 44 2.34 -16.31 -12.30
CA ILE A 44 2.99 -14.99 -12.15
C ILE A 44 3.54 -14.52 -13.50
N ARG A 45 4.18 -15.41 -14.26
CA ARG A 45 4.75 -15.10 -15.57
C ARG A 45 3.70 -14.83 -16.64
N SER A 46 2.68 -15.66 -16.73
CA SER A 46 1.66 -15.58 -17.80
C SER A 46 0.63 -14.47 -17.56
N SER A 47 0.32 -14.17 -16.31
CA SER A 47 -0.74 -13.21 -15.94
C SER A 47 -0.34 -11.74 -15.90
N HIS A 48 0.90 -11.38 -16.24
CA HIS A 48 1.45 -10.02 -16.08
C HIS A 48 1.48 -9.52 -14.62
N VAL A 49 1.14 -10.36 -13.65
CA VAL A 49 1.23 -10.07 -12.21
C VAL A 49 2.67 -9.74 -11.79
N TRP A 50 3.65 -10.33 -12.49
CA TRP A 50 5.07 -10.04 -12.27
C TRP A 50 5.45 -8.55 -12.46
N LEU A 51 4.66 -7.78 -13.23
CA LEU A 51 4.88 -6.33 -13.41
C LEU A 51 4.31 -5.52 -12.24
N LEU A 52 3.18 -5.97 -11.68
CA LEU A 52 2.60 -5.33 -10.51
C LEU A 52 3.43 -5.65 -9.25
N ALA A 53 3.98 -6.86 -9.16
CA ALA A 53 4.69 -7.35 -7.98
C ALA A 53 5.80 -6.41 -7.48
N PRO A 54 6.77 -5.96 -8.30
CA PRO A 54 7.84 -5.08 -7.83
C PRO A 54 7.31 -3.72 -7.34
N THR A 55 6.35 -3.13 -8.05
CA THR A 55 5.70 -1.88 -7.63
C THR A 55 5.01 -2.06 -6.27
N TRP A 56 4.23 -3.12 -6.14
CA TRP A 56 3.44 -3.37 -4.92
C TRP A 56 4.33 -3.73 -3.73
N ILE A 57 5.37 -4.54 -3.95
CA ILE A 57 6.37 -4.85 -2.93
C ILE A 57 7.09 -3.57 -2.47
N ALA A 58 7.53 -2.70 -3.38
CA ALA A 58 8.24 -1.47 -3.04
C ALA A 58 7.35 -0.47 -2.27
N ILE A 59 6.09 -0.29 -2.66
CA ILE A 59 5.13 0.55 -1.93
C ILE A 59 4.89 -0.02 -0.52
N ASN A 60 4.69 -1.34 -0.41
CA ASN A 60 4.49 -1.98 0.90
C ASN A 60 5.76 -2.00 1.74
N ALA A 61 6.95 -2.00 1.13
CA ALA A 61 8.20 -1.82 1.86
C ALA A 61 8.29 -0.39 2.42
N ALA A 62 7.92 0.63 1.65
CA ALA A 62 7.84 2.00 2.14
C ALA A 62 6.87 2.14 3.33
N ILE A 63 5.72 1.47 3.29
CA ILE A 63 4.77 1.41 4.42
C ILE A 63 5.36 0.60 5.59
N GLY A 64 6.03 -0.52 5.30
CA GLY A 64 6.64 -1.42 6.28
C GLY A 64 7.72 -0.75 7.14
N VAL A 65 8.50 0.18 6.56
CA VAL A 65 9.44 1.04 7.31
C VAL A 65 8.74 1.68 8.51
N TRP A 66 7.54 2.23 8.29
CA TRP A 66 6.79 2.95 9.33
C TRP A 66 6.03 2.04 10.27
N LEU A 67 5.34 1.04 9.78
CA LEU A 67 4.52 0.14 10.61
C LEU A 67 5.35 -0.59 11.67
N SER A 68 6.60 -0.91 11.36
CA SER A 68 7.47 -1.65 12.27
C SER A 68 8.21 -0.75 13.27
N GLN A 69 8.58 0.48 12.88
CA GLN A 69 9.52 1.30 13.63
C GLN A 69 8.88 2.52 14.30
N SER A 70 7.79 3.09 13.73
CA SER A 70 7.30 4.40 14.13
C SER A 70 6.94 4.49 15.62
N VAL A 71 6.18 3.53 16.15
CA VAL A 71 5.77 3.56 17.57
C VAL A 71 6.96 3.49 18.50
N PHE A 72 7.94 2.64 18.17
CA PHE A 72 9.15 2.48 18.98
C PHE A 72 10.00 3.74 18.96
N GLN A 73 10.26 4.31 17.79
CA GLN A 73 11.08 5.52 17.64
C GLN A 73 10.40 6.74 18.29
N LEU A 74 9.10 6.92 18.09
CA LEU A 74 8.34 8.02 18.69
C LEU A 74 8.30 7.92 20.23
N ALA A 75 8.12 6.72 20.78
CA ALA A 75 7.97 6.53 22.23
C ALA A 75 9.30 6.59 22.97
N LYS A 76 10.36 5.98 22.40
CA LYS A 76 11.66 5.89 23.08
C LYS A 76 12.35 7.24 23.19
N GLY A 77 12.23 8.09 22.18
CA GLY A 77 13.09 9.26 22.03
C GLY A 77 14.55 8.86 21.83
N ASN A 78 15.36 9.70 21.25
CA ASN A 78 16.78 9.43 21.11
C ASN A 78 17.59 10.73 21.19
N PRO A 79 18.37 10.94 22.29
CA PRO A 79 19.18 12.14 22.46
C PRO A 79 20.31 12.30 21.42
N LYS A 80 20.57 11.27 20.61
CA LYS A 80 21.53 11.33 19.50
C LYS A 80 21.06 12.26 18.38
N PHE A 81 19.74 12.50 18.26
CA PHE A 81 19.13 13.29 17.22
C PHE A 81 18.24 14.40 17.82
N PRO A 82 18.84 15.38 18.52
CA PRO A 82 18.07 16.40 19.27
C PRO A 82 17.33 17.38 18.34
N GLU A 83 17.76 17.48 17.07
CA GLU A 83 17.15 18.34 16.05
C GLU A 83 15.88 17.72 15.44
N GLN A 84 15.63 16.44 15.67
CA GLN A 84 14.47 15.74 15.13
C GLN A 84 13.32 15.77 16.14
N LEU A 85 12.27 16.56 15.86
CA LEU A 85 11.08 16.67 16.69
C LEU A 85 10.48 15.29 17.02
N LEU A 86 10.38 14.44 16.02
CA LEU A 86 9.75 13.13 16.15
C LEU A 86 10.58 12.14 16.98
N MET A 87 11.83 12.47 17.31
CA MET A 87 12.69 11.72 18.24
C MET A 87 12.62 12.24 19.67
N GLY A 88 11.71 13.17 19.98
CA GLY A 88 11.60 13.83 21.28
C GLY A 88 10.97 13.00 22.41
N GLY A 89 10.47 11.80 22.14
CA GLY A 89 9.82 10.95 23.13
C GLY A 89 8.38 11.36 23.41
N PHE A 90 7.44 10.76 22.67
CA PHE A 90 6.01 11.04 22.81
C PHE A 90 5.36 10.11 23.83
N THR A 91 4.38 10.63 24.55
CA THR A 91 3.53 9.82 25.43
C THR A 91 2.61 8.89 24.63
N ALA A 92 2.16 7.80 25.25
CA ALA A 92 1.24 6.86 24.61
C ALA A 92 -0.03 7.54 24.10
N ASN A 93 -0.56 8.54 24.81
CA ASN A 93 -1.75 9.29 24.39
C ASN A 93 -1.49 10.12 23.12
N GLN A 94 -0.35 10.79 23.03
CA GLN A 94 0.03 11.58 21.85
C GLN A 94 0.19 10.68 20.62
N ILE A 95 0.86 9.52 20.78
CA ILE A 95 1.01 8.53 19.71
C ILE A 95 -0.37 7.99 19.29
N THR A 96 -1.25 7.70 20.24
CA THR A 96 -2.60 7.20 19.94
C THR A 96 -3.42 8.23 19.16
N VAL A 97 -3.42 9.50 19.58
CA VAL A 97 -4.13 10.56 18.86
C VAL A 97 -3.57 10.74 17.46
N GLY A 98 -2.23 10.77 17.32
CA GLY A 98 -1.59 10.83 16.00
C GLY A 98 -1.98 9.64 15.11
N ALA A 99 -1.97 8.43 15.65
CA ALA A 99 -2.37 7.22 14.92
C ALA A 99 -3.85 7.26 14.47
N LEU A 100 -4.75 7.80 15.30
CA LEU A 100 -6.16 7.96 14.94
C LEU A 100 -6.34 8.98 13.80
N VAL A 101 -5.60 10.10 13.82
CA VAL A 101 -5.63 11.09 12.73
C VAL A 101 -5.12 10.45 11.43
N ILE A 102 -3.99 9.75 11.48
CA ILE A 102 -3.41 9.03 10.33
C ILE A 102 -4.41 8.00 9.79
N ALA A 103 -5.02 7.19 10.66
CA ALA A 103 -6.00 6.19 10.28
C ALA A 103 -7.26 6.83 9.66
N GLY A 104 -7.72 7.96 10.19
CA GLY A 104 -8.86 8.71 9.65
C GLY A 104 -8.60 9.24 8.24
N VAL A 105 -7.44 9.88 8.03
CA VAL A 105 -7.03 10.41 6.71
C VAL A 105 -6.84 9.27 5.71
N PHE A 106 -6.16 8.21 6.12
CA PHE A 106 -5.94 7.03 5.29
C PHE A 106 -7.25 6.34 4.91
N GLY A 107 -8.15 6.14 5.89
CA GLY A 107 -9.48 5.55 5.67
C GLY A 107 -10.34 6.39 4.72
N ALA A 108 -10.35 7.71 4.89
CA ALA A 108 -11.02 8.61 3.96
C ALA A 108 -10.46 8.50 2.53
N GLY A 109 -9.13 8.38 2.41
CA GLY A 109 -8.47 8.14 1.12
C GLY A 109 -8.89 6.81 0.49
N LEU A 110 -8.94 5.71 1.27
CA LEU A 110 -9.39 4.40 0.78
C LEU A 110 -10.81 4.48 0.19
N ILE A 111 -11.74 5.10 0.92
CA ILE A 111 -13.15 5.24 0.49
C ILE A 111 -13.25 6.10 -0.77
N TYR A 112 -12.58 7.26 -0.78
CA TYR A 112 -12.61 8.18 -1.90
C TYR A 112 -12.08 7.53 -3.19
N TRP A 113 -10.87 6.96 -3.12
CA TRP A 113 -10.21 6.37 -4.28
C TRP A 113 -10.87 5.06 -4.72
N GLY A 114 -11.41 4.27 -3.78
CA GLY A 114 -12.18 3.06 -4.10
C GLY A 114 -13.40 3.34 -4.98
N ASN A 115 -14.00 4.53 -4.87
CA ASN A 115 -15.14 4.95 -5.69
C ASN A 115 -14.74 5.57 -7.05
N ARG A 116 -13.45 5.83 -7.29
CA ARG A 116 -12.95 6.53 -8.48
C ARG A 116 -12.47 5.62 -9.62
N PHE A 117 -12.57 4.30 -9.48
CA PHE A 117 -12.14 3.35 -10.51
C PHE A 117 -12.86 3.50 -11.87
N LYS A 118 -14.05 4.07 -11.87
CA LYS A 118 -14.79 4.36 -13.12
C LYS A 118 -14.23 5.56 -13.89
N THR A 119 -13.52 6.45 -13.20
CA THR A 119 -13.05 7.72 -13.77
C THR A 119 -11.57 7.70 -14.09
N TYR A 120 -10.78 6.98 -13.29
CA TYR A 120 -9.32 6.92 -13.42
C TYR A 120 -8.83 5.51 -13.65
N ARG A 121 -7.79 5.38 -14.48
CA ARG A 121 -7.07 4.11 -14.64
C ARG A 121 -6.40 3.74 -13.34
N ARG A 122 -6.33 2.45 -13.01
CA ARG A 122 -5.77 1.95 -11.77
C ARG A 122 -4.29 2.30 -11.61
N THR A 123 -3.50 2.17 -12.68
CA THR A 123 -2.07 2.57 -12.67
C THR A 123 -1.89 4.08 -12.43
N THR A 124 -2.82 4.91 -12.88
CA THR A 124 -2.80 6.36 -12.59
C THR A 124 -3.04 6.63 -11.11
N ILE A 125 -3.98 5.92 -10.47
CA ILE A 125 -4.24 6.05 -9.03
C ILE A 125 -3.03 5.57 -8.22
N ILE A 126 -2.39 4.44 -8.62
CA ILE A 126 -1.14 3.99 -8.00
C ILE A 126 -0.05 5.06 -8.15
N GLY A 127 0.07 5.69 -9.32
CA GLY A 127 1.00 6.79 -9.56
C GLY A 127 0.76 7.99 -8.64
N TYR A 128 -0.50 8.40 -8.49
CA TYR A 128 -0.86 9.44 -7.51
C TYR A 128 -0.51 9.02 -6.08
N GLY A 129 -0.68 7.73 -5.75
CA GLY A 129 -0.26 7.18 -4.46
C GLY A 129 1.24 7.32 -4.21
N VAL A 130 2.08 7.00 -5.20
CA VAL A 130 3.54 7.15 -5.10
C VAL A 130 3.94 8.62 -4.94
N ILE A 131 3.35 9.53 -5.75
CA ILE A 131 3.58 10.98 -5.62
C ILE A 131 3.11 11.47 -4.25
N GLY A 132 1.93 11.05 -3.81
CA GLY A 132 1.40 11.37 -2.49
C GLY A 132 2.31 10.91 -1.37
N GLY A 133 2.88 9.70 -1.48
CA GLY A 133 3.88 9.19 -0.54
C GLY A 133 5.14 10.05 -0.51
N ALA A 134 5.63 10.53 -1.65
CA ALA A 134 6.77 11.44 -1.71
C ALA A 134 6.45 12.79 -1.05
N VAL A 135 5.26 13.35 -1.31
CA VAL A 135 4.78 14.59 -0.66
C VAL A 135 4.68 14.40 0.86
N LEU A 136 4.10 13.28 1.31
CA LEU A 136 4.03 12.92 2.73
C LEU A 136 5.41 12.94 3.39
N VAL A 137 6.40 12.33 2.74
CA VAL A 137 7.77 12.22 3.28
C VAL A 137 8.44 13.59 3.33
N VAL A 138 8.41 14.36 2.23
CA VAL A 138 9.03 15.70 2.19
C VAL A 138 8.39 16.61 3.23
N ALA A 139 7.06 16.61 3.32
CA ALA A 139 6.34 17.37 4.33
C ALA A 139 6.66 16.87 5.76
N GLY A 140 6.80 15.56 5.94
CA GLY A 140 7.21 14.96 7.21
C GLY A 140 8.59 15.41 7.68
N ILE A 141 9.57 15.51 6.76
CA ILE A 141 10.90 16.07 7.06
C ILE A 141 10.79 17.54 7.51
N VAL A 142 9.98 18.33 6.81
CA VAL A 142 9.73 19.74 7.20
C VAL A 142 9.11 19.82 8.61
N VAL A 143 8.13 18.99 8.91
CA VAL A 143 7.55 18.91 10.26
C VAL A 143 8.61 18.50 11.27
N ASN A 144 9.44 17.51 10.96
CA ASN A 144 10.44 16.98 11.87
C ASN A 144 11.51 18.01 12.30
N HIS A 145 11.84 18.97 11.43
CA HIS A 145 12.90 19.94 11.70
C HIS A 145 12.41 21.36 11.98
N LEU A 146 11.30 21.78 11.38
CA LEU A 146 10.89 23.19 11.40
C LEU A 146 9.63 23.47 12.24
N ALA A 147 8.86 22.47 12.63
CA ALA A 147 7.58 22.71 13.29
C ALA A 147 7.69 23.43 14.64
N LEU A 148 8.78 23.23 15.39
CA LEU A 148 8.99 23.91 16.67
C LEU A 148 9.45 25.35 16.50
N SER A 149 10.33 25.63 15.52
CA SER A 149 10.88 26.97 15.27
C SER A 149 9.92 27.84 14.46
N LEU A 150 9.15 27.23 13.56
CA LEU A 150 8.24 27.91 12.63
C LEU A 150 6.86 27.20 12.62
N PRO A 151 6.02 27.41 13.64
CA PRO A 151 4.77 26.66 13.81
C PRO A 151 3.81 26.73 12.61
N LEU A 152 3.76 27.88 11.92
CA LEU A 152 2.93 28.04 10.72
C LEU A 152 3.41 27.14 9.57
N ILE A 153 4.73 27.04 9.38
CA ILE A 153 5.33 26.15 8.36
C ILE A 153 5.04 24.70 8.74
N GLY A 154 5.18 24.35 10.02
CA GLY A 154 4.85 23.02 10.53
C GLY A 154 3.38 22.65 10.28
N LEU A 155 2.45 23.58 10.50
CA LEU A 155 1.02 23.37 10.23
C LEU A 155 0.76 23.15 8.73
N VAL A 156 1.32 24.00 7.87
CA VAL A 156 1.17 23.88 6.42
C VAL A 156 1.77 22.56 5.92
N ALA A 157 2.97 22.21 6.38
CA ALA A 157 3.60 20.92 6.05
C ALA A 157 2.76 19.75 6.55
N GLY A 158 2.18 19.82 7.73
CA GLY A 158 1.26 18.81 8.26
C GLY A 158 0.03 18.59 7.36
N LEU A 159 -0.53 19.67 6.80
CA LEU A 159 -1.63 19.58 5.82
C LEU A 159 -1.18 18.92 4.52
N PHE A 160 0.00 19.25 4.01
CA PHE A 160 0.57 18.57 2.85
C PHE A 160 0.86 17.08 3.13
N ALA A 161 1.35 16.76 4.33
CA ALA A 161 1.55 15.37 4.75
C ALA A 161 0.22 14.60 4.77
N ALA A 162 -0.84 15.20 5.31
CA ALA A 162 -2.18 14.60 5.31
C ALA A 162 -2.71 14.41 3.87
N GLY A 163 -2.55 15.41 3.00
CA GLY A 163 -2.90 15.29 1.58
C GLY A 163 -2.11 14.20 0.86
N GLY A 164 -0.81 14.10 1.14
CA GLY A 164 0.06 13.04 0.62
C GLY A 164 -0.37 11.65 1.07
N LEU A 165 -0.72 11.50 2.36
CA LEU A 165 -1.25 10.25 2.91
C LEU A 165 -2.59 9.85 2.28
N PHE A 166 -3.48 10.82 2.08
CA PHE A 166 -4.75 10.62 1.40
C PHE A 166 -4.57 10.11 -0.04
N LEU A 167 -3.60 10.65 -0.79
CA LEU A 167 -3.25 10.18 -2.11
C LEU A 167 -2.63 8.78 -2.07
N LEU A 168 -1.70 8.53 -1.14
CA LEU A 168 -1.03 7.24 -0.97
C LEU A 168 -2.03 6.12 -0.68
N ALA A 169 -3.07 6.40 0.10
CA ALA A 169 -4.11 5.43 0.42
C ALA A 169 -4.78 4.84 -0.83
N GLY A 170 -4.87 5.61 -1.92
CA GLY A 170 -5.45 5.18 -3.18
C GLY A 170 -4.71 4.01 -3.85
N ALA A 171 -3.41 3.85 -3.58
CA ALA A 171 -2.63 2.75 -4.16
C ALA A 171 -3.18 1.37 -3.76
N THR A 172 -3.69 1.23 -2.53
CA THR A 172 -4.21 -0.05 -2.01
C THR A 172 -5.41 -0.57 -2.80
N PRO A 173 -6.55 0.16 -2.89
CA PRO A 173 -7.70 -0.31 -3.65
C PRO A 173 -7.40 -0.39 -5.16
N ALA A 174 -6.51 0.45 -5.69
CA ALA A 174 -6.13 0.40 -7.10
C ALA A 174 -5.32 -0.87 -7.44
N ALA A 175 -4.37 -1.26 -6.59
CA ALA A 175 -3.61 -2.49 -6.77
C ALA A 175 -4.51 -3.74 -6.67
N LEU A 176 -5.42 -3.78 -5.69
CA LEU A 176 -6.42 -4.85 -5.55
C LEU A 176 -7.31 -4.95 -6.79
N GLY A 177 -7.82 -3.81 -7.26
CA GLY A 177 -8.64 -3.76 -8.46
C GLY A 177 -7.89 -4.20 -9.71
N LEU A 178 -6.64 -3.79 -9.88
CA LEU A 178 -5.82 -4.22 -11.02
C LEU A 178 -5.57 -5.73 -10.99
N LEU A 179 -5.31 -6.28 -9.81
CA LEU A 179 -5.12 -7.72 -9.66
C LEU A 179 -6.43 -8.50 -9.92
N ALA A 180 -7.57 -7.95 -9.51
CA ALA A 180 -8.88 -8.52 -9.83
C ALA A 180 -9.12 -8.57 -11.35
N ASP A 181 -8.84 -7.46 -12.07
CA ASP A 181 -8.97 -7.42 -13.54
C ASP A 181 -8.05 -8.45 -14.23
N MET A 182 -6.81 -8.59 -13.73
CA MET A 182 -5.88 -9.61 -14.23
C MET A 182 -6.40 -11.03 -13.97
N SER A 183 -7.05 -11.27 -12.82
CA SER A 183 -7.56 -12.59 -12.43
C SER A 183 -8.77 -13.03 -13.25
N GLU A 184 -9.52 -12.11 -13.85
CA GLU A 184 -10.67 -12.44 -14.72
C GLU A 184 -10.27 -13.23 -15.97
N ARG A 185 -9.02 -13.08 -16.42
CA ARG A 185 -8.46 -13.84 -17.55
C ARG A 185 -8.11 -15.29 -17.20
N PHE A 186 -8.07 -15.62 -15.91
CA PHE A 186 -7.70 -16.94 -15.39
C PHE A 186 -8.73 -17.41 -14.35
N PRO A 187 -9.97 -17.73 -14.76
CA PRO A 187 -11.06 -18.04 -13.83
C PRO A 187 -10.75 -19.19 -12.86
N SER A 188 -10.05 -20.23 -13.34
CA SER A 188 -9.65 -21.39 -12.53
C SER A 188 -8.60 -21.07 -11.46
N ASP A 189 -7.82 -20.01 -11.65
CA ASP A 189 -6.69 -19.63 -10.79
C ASP A 189 -6.91 -18.29 -10.07
N ARG A 190 -8.14 -17.76 -10.15
CA ARG A 190 -8.51 -16.46 -9.58
C ARG A 190 -8.12 -16.32 -8.12
N GLY A 191 -8.42 -17.35 -7.30
CA GLY A 191 -8.06 -17.36 -5.88
C GLY A 191 -6.56 -17.31 -5.64
N ALA A 192 -5.79 -18.03 -6.45
CA ALA A 192 -4.32 -18.03 -6.36
C ALA A 192 -3.74 -16.66 -6.72
N ILE A 193 -4.22 -16.03 -7.79
CA ILE A 193 -3.79 -14.70 -8.22
C ILE A 193 -4.12 -13.66 -7.14
N MET A 194 -5.34 -13.68 -6.59
CA MET A 194 -5.73 -12.77 -5.51
C MET A 194 -4.92 -13.01 -4.22
N GLY A 195 -4.52 -14.25 -3.95
CA GLY A 195 -3.63 -14.58 -2.83
C GLY A 195 -2.23 -13.96 -2.96
N LEU A 196 -1.71 -13.79 -4.18
CA LEU A 196 -0.42 -13.14 -4.43
C LEU A 196 -0.37 -11.70 -3.92
N TYR A 197 -1.51 -11.00 -3.87
CA TYR A 197 -1.59 -9.68 -3.26
C TYR A 197 -1.06 -9.67 -1.83
N SER A 198 -1.52 -10.62 -1.02
CA SER A 198 -1.11 -10.75 0.39
C SER A 198 0.35 -11.16 0.53
N VAL A 199 0.83 -12.02 -0.38
CA VAL A 199 2.24 -12.43 -0.41
C VAL A 199 3.15 -11.24 -0.71
N PHE A 200 2.85 -10.45 -1.73
CA PHE A 200 3.64 -9.27 -2.08
C PHE A 200 3.57 -8.19 -1.01
N LEU A 201 2.40 -8.00 -0.38
CA LEU A 201 2.23 -7.12 0.78
C LEU A 201 3.14 -7.55 1.93
N ALA A 202 3.10 -8.82 2.31
CA ALA A 202 3.92 -9.36 3.40
C ALA A 202 5.42 -9.25 3.11
N LEU A 203 5.85 -9.61 1.88
CA LEU A 203 7.25 -9.47 1.46
C LEU A 203 7.70 -8.01 1.53
N GLY A 204 6.88 -7.08 1.04
CA GLY A 204 7.16 -5.66 1.15
C GLY A 204 7.33 -5.22 2.60
N GLN A 205 6.40 -5.58 3.48
CA GLN A 205 6.48 -5.20 4.90
C GLN A 205 7.71 -5.78 5.61
N ILE A 206 8.09 -7.03 5.31
CA ILE A 206 9.31 -7.64 5.86
C ILE A 206 10.55 -6.86 5.40
N ILE A 207 10.69 -6.60 4.10
CA ILE A 207 11.80 -5.84 3.53
C ILE A 207 11.85 -4.43 4.14
N GLY A 208 10.70 -3.75 4.20
CA GLY A 208 10.58 -2.42 4.78
C GLY A 208 10.94 -2.37 6.26
N SER A 209 10.54 -3.37 7.03
CA SER A 209 10.89 -3.49 8.45
C SER A 209 12.41 -3.59 8.67
N LEU A 210 13.09 -4.42 7.87
CA LEU A 210 14.54 -4.57 7.94
C LEU A 210 15.26 -3.27 7.56
N ILE A 211 14.87 -2.65 6.45
CA ILE A 211 15.44 -1.38 5.98
C ILE A 211 15.16 -0.28 7.00
N GLY A 212 13.93 -0.22 7.54
CA GLY A 212 13.51 0.79 8.50
C GLY A 212 14.29 0.73 9.81
N GLY A 213 14.59 -0.48 10.31
CA GLY A 213 15.42 -0.67 11.48
C GLY A 213 16.82 -0.08 11.31
N VAL A 214 17.51 -0.47 10.24
CA VAL A 214 18.86 0.03 9.93
C VAL A 214 18.85 1.54 9.69
N ALA A 215 17.90 2.05 8.93
CA ALA A 215 17.79 3.47 8.63
C ALA A 215 17.53 4.31 9.91
N ALA A 216 16.69 3.82 10.80
CA ALA A 216 16.40 4.47 12.08
C ALA A 216 17.60 4.48 13.02
N ASP A 217 18.41 3.42 13.03
CA ASP A 217 19.62 3.36 13.86
C ASP A 217 20.69 4.36 13.38
N TRP A 218 20.80 4.59 12.07
CA TRP A 218 21.82 5.47 11.50
C TRP A 218 21.44 6.94 11.56
N LEU A 219 20.22 7.28 11.16
CA LEU A 219 19.77 8.66 10.93
C LEU A 219 18.46 9.01 11.67
N GLY A 220 18.02 8.18 12.59
CA GLY A 220 16.73 8.41 13.27
C GLY A 220 15.54 8.34 12.31
N ILE A 221 14.55 9.17 12.55
CA ILE A 221 13.35 9.25 11.69
C ILE A 221 13.66 9.80 10.31
N ASP A 222 14.69 10.63 10.15
CA ASP A 222 15.12 11.09 8.82
C ASP A 222 15.62 9.94 7.95
N GLY A 223 16.29 8.95 8.55
CA GLY A 223 16.66 7.73 7.85
C GLY A 223 15.46 6.96 7.32
N MET A 224 14.39 6.90 8.12
CA MET A 224 13.13 6.28 7.70
C MET A 224 12.48 7.06 6.54
N PHE A 225 12.49 8.38 6.58
CA PHE A 225 12.01 9.23 5.48
C PHE A 225 12.81 9.00 4.19
N ILE A 226 14.14 9.00 4.27
CA ILE A 226 15.03 8.77 3.12
C ILE A 226 14.78 7.37 2.54
N ALA A 227 14.75 6.34 3.39
CA ALA A 227 14.46 4.97 2.96
C ALA A 227 13.11 4.87 2.23
N THR A 228 12.09 5.56 2.74
CA THR A 228 10.76 5.63 2.12
C THR A 228 10.81 6.27 0.74
N LEU A 229 11.51 7.40 0.58
CA LEU A 229 11.69 8.06 -0.74
C LEU A 229 12.40 7.15 -1.74
N VAL A 230 13.45 6.46 -1.31
CA VAL A 230 14.18 5.51 -2.18
C VAL A 230 13.26 4.37 -2.63
N LEU A 231 12.51 3.78 -1.72
CA LEU A 231 11.58 2.70 -2.03
C LEU A 231 10.44 3.16 -2.96
N LEU A 232 9.89 4.35 -2.74
CA LEU A 232 8.90 4.94 -3.65
C LEU A 232 9.49 5.26 -5.03
N GLY A 233 10.76 5.72 -5.08
CA GLY A 233 11.50 5.92 -6.33
C GLY A 233 11.68 4.60 -7.10
N ILE A 234 12.04 3.52 -6.40
CA ILE A 234 12.14 2.17 -6.98
C ILE A 234 10.79 1.72 -7.54
N ALA A 235 9.68 2.04 -6.87
CA ALA A 235 8.33 1.67 -7.33
C ALA A 235 7.95 2.32 -8.66
N LEU A 236 8.51 3.49 -9.01
CA LEU A 236 8.16 4.22 -10.24
C LEU A 236 8.58 3.49 -11.51
N VAL A 237 9.72 2.78 -11.49
CA VAL A 237 10.25 2.11 -12.69
C VAL A 237 9.30 1.01 -13.18
N PRO A 238 8.94 0.00 -12.36
CA PRO A 238 7.99 -1.03 -12.79
C PRO A 238 6.59 -0.46 -13.00
N LEU A 239 6.18 0.61 -12.28
CA LEU A 239 4.91 1.28 -12.50
C LEU A 239 4.82 1.91 -13.91
N ALA A 240 5.90 2.52 -14.38
CA ALA A 240 5.95 3.07 -15.74
C ALA A 240 5.80 1.97 -16.80
N GLN A 241 6.43 0.83 -16.61
CA GLN A 241 6.30 -0.35 -17.50
C GLN A 241 4.87 -0.90 -17.46
N LEU A 242 4.29 -1.03 -16.28
CA LEU A 242 2.91 -1.50 -16.09
C LEU A 242 1.91 -0.58 -16.78
N ARG A 243 2.10 0.74 -16.69
CA ARG A 243 1.26 1.75 -17.34
C ARG A 243 1.36 1.69 -18.87
N ALA A 244 2.55 1.46 -19.42
CA ALA A 244 2.73 1.29 -20.87
C ALA A 244 1.97 0.07 -21.38
N GLN A 245 1.98 -1.03 -20.65
CA GLN A 245 1.26 -2.25 -21.01
C GLN A 245 -0.26 -2.13 -20.83
N GLU A 246 -0.74 -1.44 -19.80
CA GLU A 246 -2.18 -1.16 -19.64
C GLU A 246 -2.73 -0.39 -20.84
N HIS A 247 -1.94 0.51 -21.45
CA HIS A 247 -2.29 1.19 -22.69
C HIS A 247 -2.46 0.23 -23.89
N GLN A 248 -1.58 -0.77 -23.99
CA GLN A 248 -1.67 -1.78 -25.06
C GLN A 248 -2.83 -2.76 -24.86
N LEU A 249 -3.17 -3.07 -23.62
CA LEU A 249 -4.28 -3.98 -23.26
C LEU A 249 -5.66 -3.32 -23.39
N GLY A 250 -5.74 -1.98 -23.26
CA GLY A 250 -6.97 -1.20 -23.46
C GLY A 250 -7.32 -0.97 -24.94
N GLN A 251 -6.40 -1.22 -25.86
CA GLN A 251 -6.64 -1.25 -27.31
C GLN A 251 -6.96 -2.68 -27.77
N GLY A 252 -8.04 -3.25 -27.22
CA GLY A 252 -8.50 -4.58 -27.61
C GLY A 252 -9.04 -4.57 -29.06
N PRO A 253 -9.19 -5.77 -29.69
CA PRO A 253 -9.64 -5.89 -31.09
C PRO A 253 -10.99 -5.25 -31.38
N GLY A 254 -11.75 -4.82 -30.38
CA GLY A 254 -13.00 -4.07 -30.52
C GLY A 254 -12.82 -2.61 -30.99
N ASP A 255 -11.74 -1.95 -30.60
CA ASP A 255 -11.49 -0.56 -31.00
C ASP A 255 -10.93 -0.43 -32.42
N ALA A 256 -10.31 -1.49 -32.94
CA ALA A 256 -9.86 -1.55 -34.31
C ALA A 256 -11.04 -1.60 -35.35
N LEU A 257 -12.22 -2.02 -34.89
CA LEU A 257 -13.42 -2.08 -35.77
C LEU A 257 -14.26 -0.80 -35.68
N ALA A 258 -14.06 0.07 -34.69
CA ALA A 258 -14.75 1.35 -34.56
C ALA A 258 -14.10 2.48 -35.39
N GLY A 259 -12.88 2.26 -35.88
CA GLY A 259 -12.12 3.20 -36.71
C GLY A 259 -12.21 2.94 -38.23
N GLY A 260 -13.23 2.27 -38.73
CA GLY A 260 -13.48 2.14 -40.15
C GLY A 260 -13.69 3.51 -40.81
N PRO A 261 -13.11 3.77 -42.00
CA PRO A 261 -13.20 5.05 -42.66
C PRO A 261 -14.66 5.38 -42.93
N ALA A 262 -15.11 6.54 -42.44
CA ALA A 262 -16.36 7.15 -42.90
C ALA A 262 -16.23 7.43 -44.39
N ALA A 263 -16.95 6.68 -45.20
CA ALA A 263 -17.13 6.91 -46.62
C ALA A 263 -18.15 8.03 -46.84
#